data_f1f7cc40bc52b01adbb2f40127d07c03
#
_entry.id   f1f7cc40bc52b01adbb2f40127d07c03
#
_cell.length_a   1.000
_cell.length_b   1.000
_cell.length_c   1.000
_cell.angle_alpha   90.00
_cell.angle_beta   90.00
_cell.angle_gamma   90.00
#
_symmetry.space_group_name_H-M   'P 1'
#
loop_
_entity.id
_entity.type
_entity.pdbx_description
1 polymer ?
#
loop_
_entity_poly.entity_id
_entity_poly.type
_entity_poly.pdbx_seq_one_letter_code
_entity_poly.pdbx_strand_id
1 'polypeptide(L)'
;MLQALELPYRVLELCTGDLGFSATRTYDLEVWLAGAGAYREISSCSVCGDFQARRSSIRTKEGKATRLVHTLNGSGLAIGRTMAALLENGQQADGSVKLPQALVPYFGGDHIRPE
;
A
#
# COMPACT_ATOMS: atom_id res chain seq x y z
N MET A 1 -3.30 -3.89 6.18
CA MET A 1 -4.15 -2.70 5.95
C MET A 1 -5.27 -3.00 4.96
N LEU A 2 -5.01 -3.39 3.70
CA LEU A 2 -6.07 -3.64 2.71
C LEU A 2 -7.10 -4.69 3.14
N GLN A 3 -6.65 -5.74 3.84
CA GLN A 3 -7.54 -6.75 4.43
C GLN A 3 -8.47 -6.14 5.49
N ALA A 4 -7.93 -5.28 6.37
CA ALA A 4 -8.73 -4.60 7.40
C ALA A 4 -9.73 -3.61 6.79
N LEU A 5 -9.41 -3.07 5.60
CA LEU A 5 -10.30 -2.20 4.84
C LEU A 5 -11.26 -2.99 3.92
N GLU A 6 -11.24 -4.32 3.98
CA GLU A 6 -12.11 -5.21 3.21
C GLU A 6 -12.06 -4.96 1.69
N LEU A 7 -10.93 -4.40 1.20
CA LEU A 7 -10.76 -4.09 -0.21
C LEU A 7 -10.22 -5.29 -0.99
N PRO A 8 -10.77 -5.61 -2.16
CA PRO A 8 -10.20 -6.61 -3.06
C PRO A 8 -8.84 -6.13 -3.56
N TYR A 9 -7.79 -6.94 -3.40
CA TYR A 9 -6.44 -6.58 -3.81
C TYR A 9 -5.70 -7.79 -4.37
N ARG A 10 -4.61 -7.51 -5.09
CA ARG A 10 -3.65 -8.52 -5.51
C ARG A 10 -2.22 -8.02 -5.29
N VAL A 11 -1.26 -8.94 -5.26
CA VAL A 11 0.16 -8.66 -5.12
C VAL A 11 0.85 -9.10 -6.40
N LEU A 12 1.64 -8.20 -6.99
CA LEU A 12 2.47 -8.47 -8.16
C LEU A 12 3.94 -8.37 -7.78
N GLU A 13 4.74 -9.34 -8.18
CA GLU A 13 6.18 -9.20 -8.16
C GLU A 13 6.62 -8.57 -9.48
N LEU A 14 7.32 -7.43 -9.41
CA LEU A 14 7.76 -6.71 -10.60
C LEU A 14 8.89 -7.46 -11.32
N CYS A 15 8.84 -7.45 -12.64
CA CYS A 15 9.95 -7.90 -13.47
C CYS A 15 11.12 -6.89 -13.42
N THR A 16 12.30 -7.34 -13.83
CA THR A 16 13.52 -6.51 -13.77
C THR A 16 13.45 -5.22 -14.59
N GLY A 17 12.62 -5.18 -15.64
CA GLY A 17 12.41 -3.99 -16.46
C GLY A 17 11.66 -2.86 -15.77
N ASP A 18 10.88 -3.19 -14.73
CA ASP A 18 10.06 -2.24 -13.98
C ASP A 18 10.65 -1.89 -12.61
N LEU A 19 11.79 -2.52 -12.24
CA LEU A 19 12.45 -2.22 -10.98
C LEU A 19 13.08 -0.83 -10.99
N GLY A 20 12.82 -0.07 -9.92
CA GLY A 20 13.56 1.17 -9.66
C GLY A 20 15.05 0.89 -9.44
N PHE A 21 15.91 1.84 -9.81
CA PHE A 21 17.38 1.70 -9.79
C PHE A 21 17.99 1.31 -8.43
N SER A 22 17.29 1.55 -7.34
CA SER A 22 17.74 1.20 -5.98
C SER A 22 17.16 -0.12 -5.46
N ALA A 23 16.21 -0.72 -6.18
CA ALA A 23 15.52 -1.92 -5.74
C ALA A 23 16.18 -3.19 -6.31
N THR A 24 16.24 -4.21 -5.49
CA THR A 24 16.63 -5.57 -5.88
C THR A 24 15.42 -6.48 -6.09
N ARG A 25 14.30 -6.12 -5.49
CA ARG A 25 13.00 -6.81 -5.57
C ARG A 25 11.90 -5.85 -5.19
N THR A 26 10.78 -5.90 -5.90
CA THR A 26 9.62 -5.06 -5.59
C THR A 26 8.33 -5.85 -5.72
N TYR A 27 7.45 -5.64 -4.76
CA TYR A 27 6.08 -6.11 -4.78
C TYR A 27 5.13 -4.92 -4.84
N ASP A 28 4.31 -4.87 -5.87
CA ASP A 28 3.22 -3.91 -5.96
C ASP A 28 1.94 -4.53 -5.40
N LEU A 29 1.28 -3.75 -4.55
CA LEU A 29 -0.07 -4.06 -4.13
C LEU A 29 -1.02 -3.27 -5.00
N GLU A 30 -1.95 -3.96 -5.65
CA GLU A 30 -2.98 -3.34 -6.47
C GLU A 30 -4.34 -3.58 -5.86
N VAL A 31 -5.17 -2.55 -5.82
CA VAL A 31 -6.55 -2.59 -5.36
C VAL A 31 -7.50 -2.54 -6.54
N TRP A 32 -8.61 -3.25 -6.44
CA TRP A 32 -9.69 -3.19 -7.41
C TRP A 32 -10.43 -1.86 -7.30
N LEU A 33 -10.58 -1.16 -8.42
CA LEU A 33 -11.41 0.02 -8.57
C LEU A 33 -12.63 -0.35 -9.40
N ALA A 34 -13.80 -0.42 -8.76
CA ALA A 34 -15.03 -0.89 -9.39
C ALA A 34 -15.47 0.02 -10.53
N GLY A 35 -15.35 1.34 -10.37
CA GLY A 35 -15.68 2.31 -11.41
C GLY A 35 -14.74 2.26 -12.62
N ALA A 36 -13.48 1.91 -12.40
CA ALA A 36 -12.50 1.74 -13.48
C ALA A 36 -12.53 0.33 -14.10
N GLY A 37 -13.17 -0.64 -13.43
CA GLY A 37 -13.18 -2.04 -13.85
C GLY A 37 -11.77 -2.66 -13.91
N ALA A 38 -10.83 -2.20 -13.07
CA ALA A 38 -9.42 -2.57 -13.15
C ALA A 38 -8.72 -2.51 -11.79
N TYR A 39 -7.66 -3.32 -11.66
CA TYR A 39 -6.71 -3.18 -10.57
C TYR A 39 -5.79 -1.98 -10.81
N ARG A 40 -5.47 -1.24 -9.75
CA ARG A 40 -4.53 -0.11 -9.76
C ARG A 40 -3.60 -0.20 -8.56
N GLU A 41 -2.34 0.09 -8.79
CA GLU A 41 -1.31 0.15 -7.73
C GLU A 41 -1.75 1.09 -6.62
N ILE A 42 -1.64 0.64 -5.38
CA ILE A 42 -1.92 1.42 -4.17
C ILE A 42 -0.71 1.52 -3.25
N SER A 43 0.23 0.61 -3.38
CA SER A 43 1.50 0.63 -2.68
C SER A 43 2.53 -0.18 -3.46
N SER A 44 3.77 0.32 -3.50
CA SER A 44 4.93 -0.40 -4.03
C SER A 44 5.90 -0.64 -2.88
N CYS A 45 6.28 -1.89 -2.66
CA CYS A 45 7.13 -2.32 -1.55
C CYS A 45 8.43 -2.91 -2.08
N SER A 46 9.54 -2.19 -1.90
CA SER A 46 10.84 -2.53 -2.47
C SER A 46 11.85 -2.96 -1.41
N VAL A 47 12.66 -3.94 -1.76
CA VAL A 47 13.89 -4.32 -1.05
C VAL A 47 15.05 -3.61 -1.73
N CYS A 48 15.78 -2.77 -0.99
CA CYS A 48 16.84 -1.93 -1.55
C CYS A 48 18.26 -2.44 -1.21
N GLY A 49 18.38 -3.58 -0.54
CA GLY A 49 19.68 -4.06 -0.08
C GLY A 49 20.43 -2.99 0.72
N ASP A 50 21.73 -2.86 0.50
CA ASP A 50 22.56 -1.86 1.17
C ASP A 50 22.74 -0.55 0.34
N PHE A 51 22.04 -0.43 -0.79
CA PHE A 51 22.20 0.68 -1.72
C PHE A 51 21.97 2.06 -1.04
N GLN A 52 20.88 2.20 -0.32
CA GLN A 52 20.56 3.45 0.39
C GLN A 52 21.47 3.63 1.61
N ALA A 53 21.77 2.57 2.32
CA ALA A 53 22.64 2.61 3.50
C ALA A 53 24.06 3.06 3.17
N ARG A 54 24.61 2.66 2.02
CA ARG A 54 25.92 3.14 1.54
C ARG A 54 25.92 4.65 1.33
N ARG A 55 24.88 5.20 0.74
CA ARG A 55 24.78 6.64 0.45
C ARG A 55 24.55 7.48 1.69
N SER A 56 23.75 6.95 2.62
CA SER A 56 23.39 7.62 3.87
C SER A 56 24.33 7.28 5.03
N SER A 57 25.35 6.45 4.79
CA SER A 57 26.31 5.97 5.80
C SER A 57 25.65 5.28 7.00
N ILE A 58 24.51 4.63 6.80
CA ILE A 58 23.75 3.95 7.86
C ILE A 58 24.36 2.58 8.11
N ARG A 59 24.80 2.36 9.33
CA ARG A 59 25.49 1.14 9.75
C ARG A 59 24.94 0.60 11.06
N THR A 60 25.09 -0.70 11.27
CA THR A 60 24.79 -1.37 12.53
C THR A 60 26.02 -2.05 13.08
N LYS A 61 26.12 -2.17 14.40
CA LYS A 61 27.11 -3.00 15.09
C LYS A 61 26.54 -4.37 15.37
N GLU A 62 27.29 -5.40 15.01
CA GLU A 62 26.99 -6.78 15.35
C GLU A 62 28.22 -7.36 16.06
N GLY A 63 28.18 -7.34 17.39
CA GLY A 63 29.36 -7.63 18.21
C GLY A 63 30.46 -6.58 18.00
N LYS A 64 31.64 -7.02 17.52
CA LYS A 64 32.77 -6.13 17.19
C LYS A 64 32.77 -5.66 15.72
N ALA A 65 31.95 -6.24 14.87
CA ALA A 65 31.88 -5.90 13.46
C ALA A 65 30.89 -4.76 13.19
N THR A 66 31.19 -3.93 12.20
CA THR A 66 30.28 -2.88 11.69
C THR A 66 29.93 -3.23 10.25
N ARG A 67 28.64 -3.22 9.93
CA ARG A 67 28.16 -3.49 8.58
C ARG A 67 27.07 -2.49 8.16
N LEU A 68 26.88 -2.35 6.86
CA LEU A 68 25.77 -1.58 6.30
C LEU A 68 24.45 -2.30 6.59
N VAL A 69 23.40 -1.54 6.84
CA VAL A 69 22.05 -2.08 6.97
C VAL A 69 21.44 -2.29 5.58
N HIS A 70 20.44 -3.18 5.51
CA HIS A 70 19.55 -3.25 4.36
C HIS A 70 18.30 -2.43 4.63
N THR A 71 17.73 -1.85 3.59
CA THR A 71 16.56 -1.00 3.70
C THR A 71 15.39 -1.56 2.90
N LEU A 72 14.20 -1.26 3.38
CA LEU A 72 12.94 -1.48 2.69
C LEU A 72 12.31 -0.11 2.42
N ASN A 73 11.59 0.00 1.33
CA ASN A 73 10.80 1.17 1.00
C ASN A 73 9.38 0.74 0.67
N GLY A 74 8.38 1.44 1.19
CA GLY A 74 7.00 1.13 0.89
C GLY A 74 6.04 2.16 1.45
N SER A 75 4.93 2.39 0.74
CA SER A 75 3.86 3.26 1.22
C SER A 75 2.93 2.50 2.16
N GLY A 76 2.58 3.12 3.29
CA GLY A 76 1.56 2.61 4.19
C GLY A 76 0.13 2.80 3.67
N LEU A 77 -0.05 3.21 2.48
CA LEU A 77 -1.08 3.33 1.45
C LEU A 77 -1.14 4.74 0.86
N ALA A 78 -1.51 4.83 -0.42
CA ALA A 78 -1.83 6.07 -1.10
C ALA A 78 -3.24 6.53 -0.69
N ILE A 79 -3.36 7.54 0.17
CA ILE A 79 -4.62 7.98 0.79
C ILE A 79 -5.71 8.26 -0.26
N GLY A 80 -5.40 9.02 -1.30
CA GLY A 80 -6.40 9.37 -2.34
C GLY A 80 -6.95 8.14 -3.06
N ARG A 81 -6.08 7.19 -3.44
CA ARG A 81 -6.52 5.96 -4.12
C ARG A 81 -7.25 5.02 -3.17
N THR A 82 -6.85 4.97 -1.89
CA THR A 82 -7.58 4.21 -0.86
C THR A 82 -8.99 4.76 -0.68
N MET A 83 -9.15 6.09 -0.63
CA MET A 83 -10.47 6.73 -0.53
C MET A 83 -11.33 6.40 -1.75
N ALA A 84 -10.80 6.53 -2.97
CA ALA A 84 -11.52 6.17 -4.18
C ALA A 84 -11.97 4.69 -4.16
N ALA A 85 -11.07 3.77 -3.77
CA ALA A 85 -11.39 2.37 -3.68
C ALA A 85 -12.49 2.07 -2.65
N LEU A 86 -12.47 2.73 -1.49
CA LEU A 86 -13.51 2.60 -0.47
C LEU A 86 -14.87 3.09 -0.97
N LEU A 87 -14.89 4.26 -1.61
CA LEU A 87 -16.12 4.84 -2.15
C LEU A 87 -16.71 3.97 -3.27
N GLU A 88 -15.87 3.54 -4.23
CA GLU A 88 -16.32 2.76 -5.38
C GLU A 88 -16.78 1.35 -4.98
N ASN A 89 -16.04 0.66 -4.10
CA ASN A 89 -16.40 -0.70 -3.68
C ASN A 89 -17.50 -0.73 -2.60
N GLY A 90 -17.65 0.34 -1.83
CA GLY A 90 -18.67 0.45 -0.76
C GLY A 90 -20.03 0.94 -1.25
N GLN A 91 -20.15 1.42 -2.49
CA GLN A 91 -21.37 2.02 -3.00
C GLN A 91 -22.55 1.04 -3.00
N GLN A 92 -23.70 1.50 -2.51
CA GLN A 92 -24.94 0.74 -2.43
C GLN A 92 -25.97 1.26 -3.46
N ALA A 93 -27.00 0.47 -3.72
CA ALA A 93 -28.05 0.81 -4.68
C ALA A 93 -28.84 2.08 -4.33
N ASP A 94 -28.89 2.46 -3.07
CA ASP A 94 -29.56 3.67 -2.56
C ASP A 94 -28.65 4.91 -2.60
N GLY A 95 -27.44 4.79 -3.17
CA GLY A 95 -26.47 5.86 -3.26
C GLY A 95 -25.62 6.05 -1.97
N SER A 96 -25.89 5.30 -0.90
CA SER A 96 -25.04 5.30 0.27
C SER A 96 -23.72 4.55 0.01
N VAL A 97 -22.72 4.78 0.87
CA VAL A 97 -21.45 4.06 0.83
C VAL A 97 -21.25 3.35 2.15
N LYS A 98 -21.21 2.03 2.11
CA LYS A 98 -20.91 1.19 3.28
C LYS A 98 -19.42 1.28 3.60
N LEU A 99 -19.08 1.54 4.85
CA LEU A 99 -17.71 1.60 5.33
C LEU A 99 -17.26 0.26 5.91
N PRO A 100 -15.96 -0.11 5.73
CA PRO A 100 -15.38 -1.27 6.40
C PRO A 100 -15.46 -1.13 7.92
N GLN A 101 -15.62 -2.25 8.61
CA GLN A 101 -15.73 -2.27 10.07
C GLN A 101 -14.58 -1.55 10.78
N ALA A 102 -13.36 -1.61 10.22
CA ALA A 102 -12.19 -0.95 10.77
C ALA A 102 -12.28 0.58 10.80
N LEU A 103 -13.12 1.19 9.96
CA LEU A 103 -13.30 2.66 9.90
C LEU A 103 -14.45 3.16 10.77
N VAL A 104 -15.39 2.29 11.14
CA VAL A 104 -16.58 2.68 11.93
C VAL A 104 -16.24 3.46 13.21
N PRO A 105 -15.25 3.05 14.03
CA PRO A 105 -14.91 3.79 15.25
C PRO A 105 -14.34 5.20 15.00
N TYR A 106 -13.76 5.42 13.83
CA TYR A 106 -13.16 6.71 13.46
C TYR A 106 -14.16 7.64 12.79
N PHE A 107 -15.06 7.08 11.99
CA PHE A 107 -16.06 7.85 11.26
C PHE A 107 -17.30 8.15 12.11
N GLY A 108 -17.60 7.29 13.09
CA GLY A 108 -18.79 7.42 13.93
C GLY A 108 -20.07 6.83 13.32
N GLY A 109 -19.94 6.05 12.25
CA GLY A 109 -21.05 5.37 11.58
C GLY A 109 -20.54 4.36 10.56
N ASP A 110 -21.40 3.50 10.07
CA ASP A 110 -21.08 2.43 9.13
C ASP A 110 -21.42 2.78 7.66
N HIS A 111 -22.08 3.92 7.44
CA HIS A 111 -22.44 4.40 6.09
C HIS A 111 -22.23 5.90 5.93
N ILE A 112 -21.74 6.30 4.78
CA ILE A 112 -21.88 7.66 4.26
C ILE A 112 -23.19 7.72 3.50
N ARG A 113 -24.09 8.67 3.83
CA ARG A 113 -25.40 8.81 3.20
C ARG A 113 -25.46 10.09 2.39
N PRO A 114 -26.12 10.07 1.21
CA PRO A 114 -26.46 11.32 0.53
C PRO A 114 -27.41 12.14 1.43
N GLU A 115 -27.31 13.46 1.34
CA GLU A 115 -28.26 14.41 1.98
C GLU A 115 -29.62 14.39 1.27
#